data_78e0a79f5907a3a33b6587abb3b70e88
#
_entry.id   78e0a79f5907a3a33b6587abb3b70e88
#
_cell.length_a   1.000
_cell.length_b   1.000
_cell.length_c   1.000
_cell.angle_alpha   90.00
_cell.angle_beta   90.00
_cell.angle_gamma   90.00
#
_symmetry.space_group_name_H-M   'P 1'
#
loop_
_entity.id
_entity.type
_entity.pdbx_description
1 polymer ?
#
loop_
_entity_poly.entity_id
_entity_poly.type
_entity_poly.pdbx_seq_one_letter_code
_entity_poly.pdbx_strand_id
1 'polypeptide(L)'
;QFSKNYLIPFFLILLFFLFSYDFNKDPIDLFHEGQAISGALNYKINNSLWSESFVVTGLFVDILNANISWNLFDNQSLSSYRFYIKIINLFTTSLAFVFLYQLVNSSNLSKNFKIICFIFFCFHIFFLFENQTLGYRELPVFIFLIFSYNFIVLKKTNVFEFLILGFLPVFSLLWSLDRGIFILAIYVVFFGILFFNQKLKELFIL
;
A
#
# COMPACT_ATOMS: atom_id res chain seq x y z
N GLN A 1 14.25 1.60 -16.28
CA GLN A 1 15.23 2.61 -15.85
C GLN A 1 14.49 3.90 -15.50
N PHE A 2 14.50 4.28 -14.22
CA PHE A 2 14.04 5.61 -13.81
C PHE A 2 14.86 6.65 -14.55
N SER A 3 14.21 7.53 -15.31
CA SER A 3 14.91 8.67 -15.91
C SER A 3 15.46 9.54 -14.78
N LYS A 4 16.73 9.94 -14.86
CA LYS A 4 17.39 10.81 -13.86
C LYS A 4 16.58 12.07 -13.53
N ASN A 5 15.72 12.53 -14.46
CA ASN A 5 14.90 13.73 -14.31
C ASN A 5 13.78 13.58 -13.27
N TYR A 6 13.37 12.36 -12.90
CA TYR A 6 12.30 12.12 -11.92
C TYR A 6 12.85 11.74 -10.54
N LEU A 7 14.11 11.31 -10.45
CA LEU A 7 14.73 10.93 -9.19
C LEU A 7 14.83 12.11 -8.22
N ILE A 8 15.19 13.30 -8.72
CA ILE A 8 15.35 14.48 -7.86
C ILE A 8 14.03 14.92 -7.23
N PRO A 9 12.93 15.15 -7.97
CA PRO A 9 11.63 15.45 -7.36
C PRO A 9 11.17 14.37 -6.38
N PHE A 10 11.35 13.10 -6.73
CA PHE A 10 11.01 11.99 -5.86
C PHE A 10 11.75 12.04 -4.53
N PHE A 11 13.09 12.21 -4.55
CA PHE A 11 13.88 12.30 -3.33
C PHE A 11 13.56 13.55 -2.51
N LEU A 12 13.31 14.68 -3.14
CA LEU A 12 12.94 15.92 -2.43
C LEU A 12 11.60 15.76 -1.68
N ILE A 13 10.60 15.16 -2.32
CA ILE A 13 9.30 14.92 -1.70
C ILE A 13 9.42 13.87 -0.58
N LEU A 14 10.21 12.82 -0.79
CA LEU A 14 10.48 11.82 0.23
C LEU A 14 11.21 12.42 1.45
N LEU A 15 12.21 13.27 1.22
CA LEU A 15 12.90 14.00 2.29
C LEU A 15 11.95 14.93 3.04
N PHE A 16 11.12 15.69 2.32
CA PHE A 16 10.15 16.57 2.95
C PHE A 16 9.15 15.77 3.82
N PHE A 17 8.66 14.63 3.32
CA PHE A 17 7.81 13.73 4.09
C PHE A 17 8.49 13.20 5.36
N LEU A 18 9.77 12.88 5.29
CA LEU A 18 10.55 12.43 6.45
C LEU A 18 10.74 13.53 7.50
N PHE A 19 10.93 14.78 7.06
CA PHE A 19 11.20 15.90 7.96
C PHE A 19 9.96 16.59 8.50
N SER A 20 8.84 16.56 7.78
CA SER A 20 7.58 17.19 8.20
C SER A 20 6.84 16.41 9.30
N TYR A 21 7.18 15.15 9.53
CA TYR A 21 6.47 14.30 10.47
C TYR A 21 7.08 14.37 11.87
N ASP A 22 6.34 14.98 12.80
CA ASP A 22 6.73 15.04 14.22
C ASP A 22 6.04 13.90 15.00
N PHE A 23 6.81 12.91 15.42
CA PHE A 23 6.29 11.72 16.13
C PHE A 23 5.70 12.00 17.51
N ASN A 24 6.09 13.11 18.13
CA ASN A 24 5.83 13.37 19.53
C ASN A 24 4.63 14.29 19.76
N LYS A 25 4.07 14.89 18.72
CA LYS A 25 3.03 15.92 18.86
C LYS A 25 1.61 15.42 18.60
N ASP A 26 1.46 14.30 17.93
CA ASP A 26 0.13 13.78 17.65
C ASP A 26 -0.51 13.23 18.92
N PRO A 27 -1.72 13.68 19.28
CA PRO A 27 -2.48 13.10 20.37
C PRO A 27 -2.68 11.60 20.13
N ILE A 28 -2.82 10.84 21.21
CA ILE A 28 -3.10 9.40 21.09
C ILE A 28 -4.50 9.24 20.49
N ASP A 29 -4.58 8.56 19.34
CA ASP A 29 -5.84 8.11 18.78
C ASP A 29 -6.32 6.87 19.56
N LEU A 30 -7.17 7.14 20.57
CA LEU A 30 -7.70 6.09 21.44
C LEU A 30 -8.48 5.02 20.68
N PHE A 31 -9.06 5.36 19.55
CA PHE A 31 -9.85 4.40 18.78
C PHE A 31 -8.94 3.53 17.89
N HIS A 32 -8.22 4.10 16.95
CA HIS A 32 -7.46 3.29 15.99
C HIS A 32 -6.15 2.73 16.57
N GLU A 33 -5.39 3.53 17.29
CA GLU A 33 -4.15 3.08 17.95
C GLU A 33 -4.49 2.16 19.14
N GLY A 34 -5.53 2.50 19.91
CA GLY A 34 -6.02 1.66 21.00
C GLY A 34 -6.47 0.29 20.53
N GLN A 35 -7.18 0.21 19.40
CA GLN A 35 -7.62 -1.05 18.79
C GLN A 35 -6.42 -1.92 18.38
N ALA A 36 -5.44 -1.34 17.66
CA ALA A 36 -4.25 -2.07 17.20
C ALA A 36 -3.40 -2.59 18.38
N ILE A 37 -3.21 -1.77 19.41
CA ILE A 37 -2.41 -2.14 20.59
C ILE A 37 -3.14 -3.18 21.44
N SER A 38 -4.44 -3.03 21.69
CA SER A 38 -5.21 -4.01 22.45
C SER A 38 -5.31 -5.35 21.73
N GLY A 39 -5.50 -5.35 20.41
CA GLY A 39 -5.48 -6.54 19.60
C GLY A 39 -4.14 -7.28 19.66
N ALA A 40 -3.03 -6.56 19.57
CA ALA A 40 -1.70 -7.14 19.68
C ALA A 40 -1.39 -7.69 21.08
N LEU A 41 -1.85 -7.01 22.15
CA LEU A 41 -1.72 -7.49 23.53
C LEU A 41 -2.53 -8.79 23.74
N ASN A 42 -3.79 -8.82 23.28
CA ASN A 42 -4.63 -10.02 23.37
C ASN A 42 -3.98 -11.20 22.62
N TYR A 43 -3.44 -10.94 21.42
CA TYR A 43 -2.73 -11.97 20.68
C TYR A 43 -1.50 -12.49 21.44
N LYS A 44 -0.73 -11.63 22.10
CA LYS A 44 0.43 -12.06 22.91
C LYS A 44 0.03 -12.88 24.14
N ILE A 45 -1.07 -12.54 24.78
CA ILE A 45 -1.55 -13.23 25.99
C ILE A 45 -2.14 -14.60 25.64
N ASN A 46 -2.99 -14.64 24.62
CA ASN A 46 -3.79 -15.83 24.29
C ASN A 46 -3.18 -16.70 23.21
N ASN A 47 -2.12 -16.22 22.54
CA ASN A 47 -1.45 -16.87 21.42
C ASN A 47 -2.40 -17.31 20.30
N SER A 48 -3.51 -16.58 20.12
CA SER A 48 -4.56 -16.86 19.15
C SER A 48 -5.02 -15.58 18.47
N LEU A 49 -5.05 -15.58 17.13
CA LEU A 49 -5.45 -14.43 16.32
C LEU A 49 -6.96 -14.15 16.34
N TRP A 50 -7.76 -15.17 16.62
CA TRP A 50 -9.22 -15.13 16.43
C TRP A 50 -10.01 -15.28 17.74
N SER A 51 -9.39 -15.76 18.81
CA SER A 51 -10.03 -15.84 20.10
C SER A 51 -9.85 -14.52 20.84
N GLU A 52 -10.93 -13.96 21.34
CA GLU A 52 -10.94 -12.76 22.19
C GLU A 52 -10.40 -11.49 21.53
N SER A 53 -10.10 -11.53 20.21
CA SER A 53 -9.68 -10.36 19.43
C SER A 53 -10.76 -10.00 18.42
N PHE A 54 -11.14 -8.72 18.39
CA PHE A 54 -12.13 -8.21 17.47
C PHE A 54 -11.42 -7.58 16.27
N VAL A 55 -11.57 -8.19 15.09
CA VAL A 55 -11.00 -7.70 13.84
C VAL A 55 -12.08 -6.96 13.06
N VAL A 56 -11.94 -5.64 12.96
CA VAL A 56 -12.91 -4.75 12.29
C VAL A 56 -12.38 -4.27 10.94
N THR A 57 -11.13 -3.81 10.93
CA THR A 57 -10.55 -3.14 9.76
C THR A 57 -9.58 -4.03 8.98
N GLY A 58 -9.12 -5.10 9.57
CA GLY A 58 -8.25 -6.09 8.96
C GLY A 58 -7.25 -6.67 9.96
N LEU A 59 -6.84 -7.92 9.75
CA LEU A 59 -5.96 -8.64 10.66
C LEU A 59 -4.62 -7.91 10.88
N PHE A 60 -4.01 -7.41 9.81
CA PHE A 60 -2.76 -6.65 9.91
C PHE A 60 -2.97 -5.31 10.60
N VAL A 61 -4.03 -4.59 10.22
CA VAL A 61 -4.31 -3.26 10.79
C VAL A 61 -4.60 -3.36 12.29
N ASP A 62 -5.41 -4.33 12.69
CA ASP A 62 -5.95 -4.38 14.06
C ASP A 62 -5.05 -5.14 15.04
N ILE A 63 -4.18 -6.06 14.55
CA ILE A 63 -3.41 -6.94 15.43
C ILE A 63 -1.94 -7.02 15.03
N LEU A 64 -1.65 -7.42 13.78
CA LEU A 64 -0.32 -7.86 13.41
C LEU A 64 0.69 -6.71 13.32
N ASN A 65 0.30 -5.53 12.83
CA ASN A 65 1.23 -4.40 12.68
C ASN A 65 1.86 -3.98 14.02
N ALA A 66 1.06 -3.89 15.09
CA ALA A 66 1.60 -3.55 16.41
C ALA A 66 2.49 -4.69 16.94
N ASN A 67 2.07 -5.94 16.79
CA ASN A 67 2.85 -7.09 17.22
C ASN A 67 4.17 -7.23 16.47
N ILE A 68 4.16 -7.05 15.13
CA ILE A 68 5.38 -7.04 14.30
C ILE A 68 6.31 -5.92 14.73
N SER A 69 5.79 -4.71 14.96
CA SER A 69 6.60 -3.57 15.40
C SER A 69 7.31 -3.83 16.72
N TRP A 70 6.60 -4.42 17.69
CA TRP A 70 7.16 -4.75 19.00
C TRP A 70 8.24 -5.82 18.93
N ASN A 71 8.07 -6.81 18.04
CA ASN A 71 9.08 -7.84 17.84
C ASN A 71 10.30 -7.30 17.07
N LEU A 72 10.11 -6.38 16.11
CA LEU A 72 11.21 -5.80 15.34
C LEU A 72 12.07 -4.86 16.17
N PHE A 73 11.46 -4.11 17.09
CA PHE A 73 12.19 -3.10 17.89
C PHE A 73 12.45 -3.55 19.32
N ASP A 74 12.07 -4.78 19.66
CA ASP A 74 12.15 -5.33 21.02
C ASP A 74 11.60 -4.38 22.09
N ASN A 75 10.52 -3.67 21.72
CA ASN A 75 9.92 -2.63 22.56
C ASN A 75 8.39 -2.58 22.38
N GLN A 76 7.65 -2.96 23.43
CA GLN A 76 6.20 -2.93 23.48
C GLN A 76 5.68 -1.54 23.83
N SER A 77 5.84 -0.60 22.92
CA SER A 77 5.41 0.79 23.11
C SER A 77 4.58 1.32 21.94
N LEU A 78 3.81 2.37 22.19
CA LEU A 78 3.13 3.13 21.15
C LEU A 78 4.14 3.77 20.18
N SER A 79 5.30 4.18 20.67
CA SER A 79 6.35 4.80 19.86
C SER A 79 6.88 3.83 18.80
N SER A 80 7.14 2.56 19.17
CA SER A 80 7.60 1.54 18.21
C SER A 80 6.53 1.24 17.16
N TYR A 81 5.25 1.17 17.56
CA TYR A 81 4.15 1.00 16.63
C TYR A 81 4.06 2.19 15.65
N ARG A 82 4.06 3.43 16.14
CA ARG A 82 4.03 4.64 15.31
C ARG A 82 5.20 4.71 14.35
N PHE A 83 6.40 4.37 14.82
CA PHE A 83 7.60 4.33 13.96
C PHE A 83 7.47 3.29 12.84
N TYR A 84 6.98 2.10 13.16
CA TYR A 84 6.70 1.05 12.18
C TYR A 84 5.67 1.50 11.13
N ILE A 85 4.53 2.06 11.56
CA ILE A 85 3.50 2.58 10.65
C ILE A 85 4.07 3.68 9.74
N LYS A 86 4.97 4.53 10.25
CA LYS A 86 5.65 5.53 9.42
C LYS A 86 6.51 4.89 8.34
N ILE A 87 7.25 3.82 8.64
CA ILE A 87 8.03 3.08 7.63
C ILE A 87 7.09 2.51 6.56
N ILE A 88 5.97 1.91 6.95
CA ILE A 88 5.00 1.38 6.00
C ILE A 88 4.37 2.49 5.16
N ASN A 89 4.02 3.62 5.77
CA ASN A 89 3.52 4.80 5.05
C ASN A 89 4.53 5.30 4.01
N LEU A 90 5.81 5.38 4.37
CA LEU A 90 6.88 5.77 3.46
C LEU A 90 6.99 4.79 2.28
N PHE A 91 6.90 3.50 2.55
CA PHE A 91 6.92 2.48 1.52
C PHE A 91 5.68 2.58 0.61
N THR A 92 4.49 2.76 1.18
CA THR A 92 3.23 2.96 0.44
C THR A 92 3.30 4.18 -0.47
N THR A 93 3.79 5.31 0.06
CA THR A 93 4.00 6.55 -0.71
C THR A 93 4.97 6.33 -1.86
N SER A 94 6.07 5.59 -1.62
CA SER A 94 7.03 5.26 -2.67
C SER A 94 6.40 4.43 -3.79
N LEU A 95 5.54 3.47 -3.46
CA LEU A 95 4.78 2.71 -4.46
C LEU A 95 3.79 3.58 -5.23
N ALA A 96 3.12 4.52 -4.56
CA ALA A 96 2.25 5.48 -5.23
C ALA A 96 3.02 6.30 -6.28
N PHE A 97 4.24 6.76 -5.96
CA PHE A 97 5.10 7.47 -6.91
C PHE A 97 5.58 6.58 -8.06
N VAL A 98 5.90 5.31 -7.79
CA VAL A 98 6.25 4.36 -8.84
C VAL A 98 5.08 4.16 -9.81
N PHE A 99 3.88 3.97 -9.29
CA PHE A 99 2.68 3.84 -10.11
C PHE A 99 2.42 5.10 -10.95
N LEU A 100 2.50 6.27 -10.34
CA LEU A 100 2.36 7.54 -11.03
C LEU A 100 3.40 7.72 -12.15
N TYR A 101 4.66 7.35 -11.87
CA TYR A 101 5.71 7.39 -12.87
C TYR A 101 5.39 6.49 -14.07
N GLN A 102 4.89 5.28 -13.83
CA GLN A 102 4.46 4.37 -14.89
C GLN A 102 3.36 4.99 -15.76
N LEU A 103 2.33 5.59 -15.14
CA LEU A 103 1.22 6.25 -15.83
C LEU A 103 1.70 7.40 -16.71
N VAL A 104 2.49 8.30 -16.13
CA VAL A 104 2.99 9.50 -16.84
C VAL A 104 3.95 9.12 -17.96
N ASN A 105 4.85 8.15 -17.71
CA ASN A 105 5.85 7.76 -18.70
C ASN A 105 5.24 7.05 -19.92
N SER A 106 4.19 6.27 -19.73
CA SER A 106 3.50 5.56 -20.82
C SER A 106 2.53 6.45 -21.61
N SER A 107 2.22 7.64 -21.13
CA SER A 107 1.36 8.60 -21.84
C SER A 107 2.06 9.14 -23.10
N ASN A 108 1.27 9.59 -24.09
CA ASN A 108 1.78 10.20 -25.33
C ASN A 108 2.11 11.72 -25.17
N LEU A 109 2.32 12.19 -23.95
CA LEU A 109 2.63 13.58 -23.67
C LEU A 109 4.08 13.94 -24.02
N SER A 110 4.35 15.24 -24.32
CA SER A 110 5.70 15.73 -24.49
C SER A 110 6.53 15.59 -23.22
N LYS A 111 7.86 15.49 -23.33
CA LYS A 111 8.77 15.27 -22.19
C LYS A 111 8.58 16.33 -21.08
N ASN A 112 8.48 17.59 -21.46
CA ASN A 112 8.33 18.68 -20.49
C ASN A 112 6.98 18.60 -19.77
N PHE A 113 5.91 18.27 -20.50
CA PHE A 113 4.58 18.12 -19.92
C PHE A 113 4.52 16.90 -18.98
N LYS A 114 5.19 15.80 -19.30
CA LYS A 114 5.35 14.65 -18.39
C LYS A 114 5.98 15.05 -17.06
N ILE A 115 7.04 15.86 -17.10
CA ILE A 115 7.71 16.33 -15.88
C ILE A 115 6.75 17.18 -15.03
N ILE A 116 6.05 18.12 -15.65
CA ILE A 116 5.07 19.00 -14.97
C ILE A 116 3.96 18.15 -14.34
N CYS A 117 3.36 17.24 -15.09
CA CYS A 117 2.33 16.35 -14.59
C CYS A 117 2.85 15.50 -13.42
N PHE A 118 4.05 14.93 -13.54
CA PHE A 118 4.64 14.11 -12.48
C PHE A 118 4.83 14.91 -11.19
N ILE A 119 5.38 16.11 -11.27
CA ILE A 119 5.58 16.99 -10.11
C ILE A 119 4.22 17.36 -9.49
N PHE A 120 3.26 17.79 -10.30
CA PHE A 120 1.92 18.16 -9.83
C PHE A 120 1.24 17.02 -9.08
N PHE A 121 1.24 15.81 -9.64
CA PHE A 121 0.65 14.65 -9.01
C PHE A 121 1.42 14.19 -7.77
N CYS A 122 2.75 14.33 -7.74
CA CYS A 122 3.53 14.06 -6.54
C CYS A 122 3.11 14.96 -5.37
N PHE A 123 2.92 16.24 -5.61
CA PHE A 123 2.38 17.15 -4.59
C PHE A 123 0.98 16.75 -4.14
N HIS A 124 0.13 16.34 -5.06
CA HIS A 124 -1.22 15.91 -4.72
C HIS A 124 -1.21 14.63 -3.86
N ILE A 125 -0.42 13.63 -4.23
CA ILE A 125 -0.25 12.41 -3.44
C ILE A 125 0.29 12.75 -2.06
N PHE A 126 1.32 13.61 -1.98
CA PHE A 126 1.88 14.05 -0.71
C PHE A 126 0.80 14.68 0.19
N PHE A 127 0.01 15.61 -0.35
CA PHE A 127 -1.08 16.26 0.37
C PHE A 127 -2.12 15.25 0.91
N LEU A 128 -2.45 14.22 0.13
CA LEU A 128 -3.38 13.17 0.55
C LEU A 128 -2.82 12.32 1.70
N PHE A 129 -1.52 12.03 1.69
CA PHE A 129 -0.86 11.32 2.78
C PHE A 129 -0.73 12.17 4.04
N GLU A 130 -0.41 13.45 3.91
CA GLU A 130 -0.31 14.38 5.04
C GLU A 130 -1.65 14.54 5.75
N ASN A 131 -2.75 14.62 4.99
CA ASN A 131 -4.10 14.71 5.55
C ASN A 131 -4.70 13.35 5.95
N GLN A 132 -3.89 12.28 6.01
CA GLN A 132 -4.28 10.93 6.40
C GLN A 132 -5.43 10.33 5.55
N THR A 133 -5.73 10.89 4.40
CA THR A 133 -6.70 10.33 3.45
C THR A 133 -6.14 9.12 2.71
N LEU A 134 -4.81 9.05 2.57
CA LEU A 134 -4.05 7.88 2.13
C LEU A 134 -3.03 7.52 3.21
N GLY A 135 -2.73 6.24 3.37
CA GLY A 135 -1.78 5.78 4.38
C GLY A 135 -1.35 4.33 4.17
N TYR A 136 -0.92 3.69 5.22
CA TYR A 136 -0.43 2.31 5.20
C TYR A 136 -1.48 1.28 4.77
N ARG A 137 -2.77 1.59 4.90
CA ARG A 137 -3.87 0.72 4.46
C ARG A 137 -3.90 0.53 2.95
N GLU A 138 -3.44 1.53 2.20
CA GLU A 138 -3.38 1.53 0.73
C GLU A 138 -2.21 0.74 0.16
N LEU A 139 -1.32 0.19 0.98
CA LEU A 139 -0.17 -0.60 0.54
C LEU A 139 -0.53 -1.67 -0.51
N PRO A 140 -1.48 -2.59 -0.25
CA PRO A 140 -1.84 -3.60 -1.23
C PRO A 140 -2.52 -3.01 -2.48
N VAL A 141 -3.18 -1.86 -2.36
CA VAL A 141 -3.82 -1.18 -3.50
C VAL A 141 -2.76 -0.72 -4.51
N PHE A 142 -1.69 -0.07 -4.05
CA PHE A 142 -0.63 0.39 -4.96
C PHE A 142 0.16 -0.77 -5.55
N ILE A 143 0.41 -1.84 -4.79
CA ILE A 143 1.00 -3.06 -5.33
C ILE A 143 0.10 -3.61 -6.46
N PHE A 144 -1.20 -3.75 -6.21
CA PHE A 144 -2.16 -4.22 -7.20
C PHE A 144 -2.18 -3.35 -8.46
N LEU A 145 -2.22 -2.02 -8.30
CA LEU A 145 -2.24 -1.08 -9.42
C LEU A 145 -0.98 -1.18 -10.28
N ILE A 146 0.21 -1.29 -9.67
CA ILE A 146 1.49 -1.42 -10.39
C ILE A 146 1.51 -2.69 -11.22
N PHE A 147 1.20 -3.84 -10.63
CA PHE A 147 1.25 -5.11 -11.33
C PHE A 147 0.14 -5.26 -12.37
N SER A 148 -1.07 -4.82 -12.05
CA SER A 148 -2.18 -4.80 -13.03
C SER A 148 -1.87 -3.90 -14.22
N TYR A 149 -1.25 -2.74 -13.98
CA TYR A 149 -0.83 -1.84 -15.04
C TYR A 149 0.24 -2.47 -15.94
N ASN A 150 1.24 -3.12 -15.36
CA ASN A 150 2.26 -3.86 -16.10
C ASN A 150 1.62 -4.93 -16.99
N PHE A 151 0.66 -5.66 -16.43
CA PHE A 151 -0.03 -6.74 -17.14
C PHE A 151 -0.92 -6.24 -18.28
N ILE A 152 -1.81 -5.27 -18.01
CA ILE A 152 -2.83 -4.81 -18.96
C ILE A 152 -2.24 -3.90 -20.03
N VAL A 153 -1.47 -2.90 -19.59
CA VAL A 153 -1.04 -1.78 -20.44
C VAL A 153 0.31 -2.04 -21.08
N LEU A 154 1.29 -2.43 -20.27
CA LEU A 154 2.65 -2.65 -20.77
C LEU A 154 2.83 -4.02 -21.40
N LYS A 155 1.92 -4.96 -21.15
CA LYS A 155 1.99 -6.37 -21.61
C LYS A 155 3.33 -7.04 -21.25
N LYS A 156 3.90 -6.62 -20.13
CA LYS A 156 5.18 -7.10 -19.59
C LYS A 156 4.89 -7.77 -18.26
N THR A 157 4.72 -9.09 -18.28
CA THR A 157 4.57 -9.88 -17.07
C THR A 157 5.50 -11.07 -17.12
N ASN A 158 6.01 -11.40 -15.94
CA ASN A 158 6.70 -12.65 -15.69
C ASN A 158 5.84 -13.52 -14.74
N VAL A 159 6.22 -14.78 -14.60
CA VAL A 159 5.49 -15.74 -13.75
C VAL A 159 5.37 -15.24 -12.30
N PHE A 160 6.40 -14.56 -11.80
CA PHE A 160 6.41 -14.04 -10.44
C PHE A 160 5.37 -12.92 -10.23
N GLU A 161 5.23 -12.01 -11.20
CA GLU A 161 4.21 -10.96 -11.17
C GLU A 161 2.79 -11.53 -11.19
N PHE A 162 2.58 -12.60 -11.95
CA PHE A 162 1.32 -13.34 -11.95
C PHE A 162 0.99 -13.97 -10.60
N LEU A 163 1.97 -14.62 -9.96
CA LEU A 163 1.79 -15.19 -8.64
C LEU A 163 1.44 -14.13 -7.60
N ILE A 164 2.10 -12.96 -7.65
CA ILE A 164 1.77 -11.84 -6.78
C ILE A 164 0.33 -11.38 -7.04
N LEU A 165 -0.06 -11.15 -8.29
CA LEU A 165 -1.42 -10.75 -8.64
C LEU A 165 -2.46 -11.76 -8.12
N GLY A 166 -2.20 -13.06 -8.26
CA GLY A 166 -3.10 -14.11 -7.78
C GLY A 166 -3.26 -14.13 -6.25
N PHE A 167 -2.19 -13.85 -5.51
CA PHE A 167 -2.21 -13.84 -4.05
C PHE A 167 -2.75 -12.52 -3.45
N LEU A 168 -2.67 -11.44 -4.20
CA LEU A 168 -2.95 -10.08 -3.72
C LEU A 168 -4.36 -9.88 -3.17
N PRO A 169 -5.45 -10.44 -3.73
CA PRO A 169 -6.79 -10.30 -3.15
C PRO A 169 -6.88 -10.85 -1.73
N VAL A 170 -6.30 -12.01 -1.48
CA VAL A 170 -6.27 -12.65 -0.15
C VAL A 170 -5.42 -11.81 0.81
N PHE A 171 -4.21 -11.42 0.38
CA PHE A 171 -3.34 -10.56 1.18
C PHE A 171 -4.02 -9.23 1.54
N SER A 172 -4.73 -8.64 0.58
CA SER A 172 -5.41 -7.35 0.78
C SER A 172 -6.56 -7.44 1.78
N LEU A 173 -7.33 -8.55 1.76
CA LEU A 173 -8.38 -8.80 2.75
C LEU A 173 -7.81 -8.98 4.16
N LEU A 174 -6.69 -9.67 4.28
CA LEU A 174 -6.00 -9.82 5.56
C LEU A 174 -5.37 -8.51 6.04
N TRP A 175 -4.88 -7.70 5.11
CA TRP A 175 -4.25 -6.42 5.42
C TRP A 175 -5.27 -5.39 5.92
N SER A 176 -6.31 -5.12 5.10
CA SER A 176 -7.36 -4.16 5.38
C SER A 176 -8.64 -4.58 4.65
N LEU A 177 -9.70 -4.89 5.39
CA LEU A 177 -10.93 -5.45 4.84
C LEU A 177 -11.58 -4.55 3.78
N ASP A 178 -11.68 -3.26 4.05
CA ASP A 178 -12.26 -2.28 3.16
C ASP A 178 -11.49 -2.20 1.83
N ARG A 179 -10.16 -2.14 1.87
CA ARG A 179 -9.31 -2.11 0.67
C ARG A 179 -9.29 -3.47 -0.04
N GLY A 180 -9.32 -4.55 0.72
CA GLY A 180 -9.39 -5.91 0.20
C GLY A 180 -10.66 -6.19 -0.58
N ILE A 181 -11.82 -5.73 -0.11
CA ILE A 181 -13.10 -5.84 -0.82
C ILE A 181 -13.04 -5.09 -2.15
N PHE A 182 -12.47 -3.87 -2.17
CA PHE A 182 -12.28 -3.11 -3.41
C PHE A 182 -11.41 -3.86 -4.41
N ILE A 183 -10.26 -4.38 -3.97
CA ILE A 183 -9.35 -5.15 -4.83
C ILE A 183 -10.04 -6.41 -5.34
N LEU A 184 -10.77 -7.13 -4.51
CA LEU A 184 -11.51 -8.31 -4.91
C LEU A 184 -12.56 -7.97 -5.96
N ALA A 185 -13.32 -6.89 -5.79
CA ALA A 185 -14.30 -6.44 -6.77
C ALA A 185 -13.65 -6.10 -8.12
N ILE A 186 -12.55 -5.36 -8.11
CA ILE A 186 -11.80 -5.04 -9.34
C ILE A 186 -11.24 -6.32 -9.97
N TYR A 187 -10.78 -7.27 -9.17
CA TYR A 187 -10.25 -8.54 -9.64
C TYR A 187 -11.32 -9.37 -10.37
N VAL A 188 -12.53 -9.44 -9.82
CA VAL A 188 -13.67 -10.12 -10.47
C VAL A 188 -14.00 -9.48 -11.83
N VAL A 189 -14.02 -8.14 -11.90
CA VAL A 189 -14.23 -7.41 -13.17
C VAL A 189 -13.09 -7.71 -14.16
N PHE A 190 -11.85 -7.71 -13.69
CA PHE A 190 -10.68 -7.99 -14.49
C PHE A 190 -10.70 -9.41 -15.09
N PHE A 191 -11.01 -10.42 -14.28
CA PHE A 191 -11.18 -11.79 -14.76
C PHE A 191 -12.35 -11.91 -15.73
N GLY A 192 -13.46 -11.22 -15.46
CA GLY A 192 -14.59 -11.15 -16.39
C GLY A 192 -14.16 -10.64 -17.77
N ILE A 193 -13.40 -9.53 -17.82
CA ILE A 193 -12.89 -8.96 -19.08
C ILE A 193 -11.96 -9.96 -19.80
N LEU A 194 -11.06 -10.62 -19.10
CA LEU A 194 -10.17 -11.63 -19.69
C LEU A 194 -10.94 -12.81 -20.23
N PHE A 195 -11.94 -13.29 -19.50
CA PHE A 195 -12.82 -14.38 -19.92
C PHE A 195 -13.59 -14.05 -21.20
N PHE A 196 -14.24 -12.88 -21.25
CA PHE A 196 -14.99 -12.43 -22.42
C PHE A 196 -14.11 -12.14 -23.65
N ASN A 197 -12.83 -11.76 -23.43
CA ASN A 197 -11.89 -11.53 -24.52
C ASN A 197 -11.21 -12.82 -25.02
N GLN A 198 -11.69 -14.01 -24.61
CA GLN A 198 -11.17 -15.32 -25.01
C GLN A 198 -9.65 -15.53 -24.76
N LYS A 199 -9.09 -14.77 -23.85
CA LYS A 199 -7.72 -14.97 -23.39
C LYS A 199 -7.63 -16.06 -22.31
N LEU A 200 -8.42 -17.12 -22.46
CA LEU A 200 -8.51 -18.25 -21.52
C LEU A 200 -7.17 -18.92 -21.23
N LYS A 201 -6.24 -18.93 -22.21
CA LYS A 201 -4.90 -19.50 -22.00
C LYS A 201 -4.10 -18.78 -20.92
N GLU A 202 -4.32 -17.48 -20.77
CA GLU A 202 -3.65 -16.67 -19.73
C GLU A 202 -4.30 -16.88 -18.34
N LEU A 203 -5.57 -17.28 -18.29
CA LEU A 203 -6.31 -17.61 -17.06
C LEU A 203 -5.91 -18.96 -16.45
N PHE A 204 -5.52 -19.93 -17.26
CA PHE A 204 -5.12 -21.27 -16.78
C PHE A 204 -3.66 -21.34 -16.33
N ILE A 205 -2.89 -20.28 -16.48
CA ILE A 205 -1.51 -20.16 -15.98
C ILE A 205 -1.49 -19.54 -14.56
N LEU A 206 -2.59 -18.96 -14.13
CA LEU A 206 -2.86 -18.47 -12.77
C LEU A 206 -3.45 -19.56 -11.89
#